data_e5f40bb2f70e31c4e1b17f8f96fafda2
#
_entry.id   e5f40bb2f70e31c4e1b17f8f96fafda2
#
_cell.length_a   1.000
_cell.length_b   1.000
_cell.length_c   1.000
_cell.angle_alpha   90.00
_cell.angle_beta   90.00
_cell.angle_gamma   90.00
#
_symmetry.space_group_name_H-M   'P 1'
#
loop_
_entity.id
_entity.type
_entity.pdbx_description
1 polymer ?
#
loop_
_entity_poly.entity_id
_entity_poly.type
_entity_poly.pdbx_seq_one_letter_code
_entity_poly.pdbx_strand_id
1 'polypeptide(L)'
;GLIVMSGCGSTAKINSVPIENIDLIPLKTIKLTELQKRAWSHLDITLDTVPGISLDRAYKELIKKKGEVVIVAVIDSGIDVEHEDLAGKIWSNAGEIPGNGKDDDKNGYIDDINGWNFLGESNDEQLEYVRLLASRNAKDPRYLEAKKLHAEEGLRCRRLRFQYKRLLSELKKSNDAMSLYLGKKEYSNKELDNIRSENKVLLGHTVRLREALSLGFESVPALMESLDRSLRDLNARLDYSLNIYFNGREAVGDDPENLSDVTYGDNNIHAKDGRTHGTHVSGIIAAQRNNGVGMNGVANNVEIMGLRCVPRGDEYDKDIALAVYYAVDNGAKVINMSFGKGFSPHSKWVRDAIAYAADGDVLIVAAAGNDATDTDVVSYFPNDQVELGEEVSDNFIKVGATGSSYG
;
A
#
# COMPACT_ATOMS: atom_id res chain seq x y z
N GLY A 1 -9.92 -4.94 -56.96
CA GLY A 1 -10.35 -3.74 -56.28
C GLY A 1 -9.96 -3.87 -54.81
N LEU A 2 -8.94 -3.13 -54.37
CA LEU A 2 -8.50 -3.03 -52.99
C LEU A 2 -9.44 -2.05 -52.28
N ILE A 3 -10.22 -2.52 -51.32
CA ILE A 3 -11.00 -1.64 -50.43
C ILE A 3 -10.08 -1.31 -49.26
N VAL A 4 -9.54 -0.07 -49.25
CA VAL A 4 -8.86 0.51 -48.11
C VAL A 4 -9.93 1.01 -47.13
N MET A 5 -10.17 0.31 -46.04
CA MET A 5 -11.02 0.80 -44.94
C MET A 5 -10.17 1.80 -44.10
N SER A 6 -10.35 3.08 -44.39
CA SER A 6 -9.82 4.15 -43.53
C SER A 6 -10.67 4.21 -42.25
N GLY A 7 -10.14 3.64 -41.17
CA GLY A 7 -10.68 3.85 -39.84
C GLY A 7 -10.44 5.29 -39.39
N CYS A 8 -11.44 6.17 -39.50
CA CYS A 8 -11.44 7.46 -38.82
C CYS A 8 -11.67 7.27 -37.32
N GLY A 9 -10.61 6.96 -36.58
CA GLY A 9 -10.56 7.20 -35.16
C GLY A 9 -10.39 8.69 -34.93
N SER A 10 -11.46 9.42 -34.60
CA SER A 10 -11.34 10.77 -34.09
C SER A 10 -10.72 10.70 -32.69
N THR A 11 -9.40 10.76 -32.58
CA THR A 11 -8.73 11.08 -31.32
C THR A 11 -9.17 12.48 -30.92
N ALA A 12 -10.04 12.57 -29.93
CA ALA A 12 -10.33 13.84 -29.29
C ALA A 12 -8.99 14.37 -28.76
N LYS A 13 -8.47 15.43 -29.39
CA LYS A 13 -7.30 16.12 -28.84
C LYS A 13 -7.73 16.75 -27.51
N ILE A 14 -7.31 16.16 -26.42
CA ILE A 14 -7.41 16.78 -25.10
C ILE A 14 -6.36 17.90 -25.11
N ASN A 15 -6.80 19.13 -25.31
CA ASN A 15 -5.92 20.28 -25.09
C ASN A 15 -5.86 20.52 -23.58
N SER A 16 -4.83 19.97 -22.92
CA SER A 16 -4.52 20.38 -21.57
C SER A 16 -3.80 21.73 -21.64
N VAL A 17 -4.36 22.74 -21.03
CA VAL A 17 -3.67 24.01 -20.78
C VAL A 17 -3.07 23.90 -19.39
N PRO A 18 -1.74 23.95 -19.24
CA PRO A 18 -1.13 23.98 -17.91
C PRO A 18 -1.71 25.15 -17.09
N ILE A 19 -1.95 24.92 -15.82
CA ILE A 19 -2.34 25.99 -14.89
C ILE A 19 -1.10 26.85 -14.68
N GLU A 20 -1.08 28.04 -15.24
CA GLU A 20 0.00 28.98 -15.00
C GLU A 20 -0.09 29.48 -13.55
N ASN A 21 1.05 29.57 -12.87
CA ASN A 21 1.19 30.08 -11.51
C ASN A 21 0.33 29.33 -10.46
N ILE A 22 0.32 28.01 -10.53
CA ILE A 22 -0.44 27.16 -9.60
C ILE A 22 -0.14 27.48 -8.13
N ASP A 23 1.10 27.87 -7.81
CA ASP A 23 1.55 28.24 -6.48
C ASP A 23 0.97 29.56 -5.97
N LEU A 24 0.36 30.36 -6.84
CA LEU A 24 -0.28 31.62 -6.51
C LEU A 24 -1.80 31.46 -6.24
N ILE A 25 -2.35 30.26 -6.47
CA ILE A 25 -3.76 29.99 -6.22
C ILE A 25 -3.96 29.89 -4.70
N PRO A 26 -4.82 30.74 -4.10
CA PRO A 26 -5.04 30.70 -2.66
C PRO A 26 -5.74 29.40 -2.29
N LEU A 27 -5.14 28.66 -1.35
CA LEU A 27 -5.77 27.46 -0.80
C LEU A 27 -6.88 27.82 0.18
N LYS A 28 -7.79 26.87 0.36
CA LYS A 28 -8.89 26.98 1.31
C LYS A 28 -8.36 27.13 2.73
N THR A 29 -8.69 28.25 3.37
CA THR A 29 -8.29 28.54 4.77
C THR A 29 -9.30 28.01 5.79
N ILE A 30 -10.51 27.68 5.36
CA ILE A 30 -11.56 27.10 6.21
C ILE A 30 -11.37 25.60 6.28
N LYS A 31 -11.54 25.01 7.47
CA LYS A 31 -11.48 23.54 7.64
C LYS A 31 -12.42 22.85 6.66
N LEU A 32 -11.92 21.80 6.03
CA LEU A 32 -12.73 20.95 5.16
C LEU A 32 -13.88 20.31 5.96
N THR A 33 -15.05 20.26 5.35
CA THR A 33 -16.17 19.47 5.88
C THR A 33 -15.82 17.98 5.86
N GLU A 34 -16.53 17.14 6.61
CA GLU A 34 -16.28 15.70 6.61
C GLU A 34 -16.44 15.08 5.21
N LEU A 35 -17.37 15.54 4.40
CA LEU A 35 -17.52 15.14 3.01
C LEU A 35 -16.30 15.53 2.17
N GLN A 36 -15.82 16.75 2.32
CA GLN A 36 -14.63 17.22 1.60
C GLN A 36 -13.37 16.48 2.04
N LYS A 37 -13.23 16.14 3.32
CA LYS A 37 -12.10 15.32 3.80
C LYS A 37 -12.06 13.94 3.18
N ARG A 38 -13.22 13.34 2.93
CA ARG A 38 -13.32 12.01 2.29
C ARG A 38 -13.05 12.06 0.79
N ALA A 39 -13.29 13.17 0.13
CA ALA A 39 -13.21 13.31 -1.32
C ALA A 39 -12.19 14.39 -1.78
N TRP A 40 -11.32 14.90 -0.90
CA TRP A 40 -10.45 16.03 -1.22
C TRP A 40 -9.55 15.76 -2.44
N SER A 41 -9.09 14.52 -2.60
CA SER A 41 -8.24 14.10 -3.73
C SER A 41 -8.96 14.23 -5.08
N HIS A 42 -10.28 14.23 -5.12
CA HIS A 42 -11.08 14.37 -6.33
C HIS A 42 -11.38 15.83 -6.70
N LEU A 43 -11.17 16.76 -5.75
CA LEU A 43 -11.49 18.16 -5.92
C LEU A 43 -10.50 18.88 -6.86
N ASP A 44 -10.85 20.09 -7.26
CA ASP A 44 -10.10 20.90 -8.22
C ASP A 44 -9.50 22.13 -7.52
N ILE A 45 -8.22 22.40 -7.73
CA ILE A 45 -7.54 23.52 -7.08
C ILE A 45 -8.13 24.87 -7.49
N THR A 46 -8.59 25.01 -8.75
CA THR A 46 -9.13 26.28 -9.25
C THR A 46 -10.59 26.49 -8.86
N LEU A 47 -11.39 25.42 -8.79
CA LEU A 47 -12.82 25.51 -8.47
C LEU A 47 -13.10 25.38 -6.97
N ASP A 48 -12.38 24.51 -6.30
CA ASP A 48 -12.61 24.14 -4.89
C ASP A 48 -11.57 24.73 -3.95
N THR A 49 -10.48 25.29 -4.48
CA THR A 49 -9.29 25.75 -3.71
C THR A 49 -8.65 24.62 -2.86
N VAL A 50 -8.79 23.37 -3.31
CA VAL A 50 -8.21 22.17 -2.69
C VAL A 50 -7.34 21.47 -3.72
N PRO A 51 -6.07 21.13 -3.41
CA PRO A 51 -5.12 20.61 -4.37
C PRO A 51 -5.33 19.10 -4.65
N GLY A 52 -6.50 18.74 -5.15
CA GLY A 52 -6.82 17.39 -5.63
C GLY A 52 -6.45 17.22 -7.11
N ILE A 53 -6.81 16.07 -7.67
CA ILE A 53 -6.50 15.68 -9.06
C ILE A 53 -7.57 16.14 -10.07
N SER A 54 -8.50 17.00 -9.67
CA SER A 54 -9.59 17.52 -10.53
C SER A 54 -10.52 16.43 -11.12
N LEU A 55 -10.64 15.30 -10.43
CA LEU A 55 -11.34 14.13 -10.95
C LEU A 55 -12.82 14.38 -11.21
N ASP A 56 -13.52 15.04 -10.28
CA ASP A 56 -14.95 15.32 -10.43
C ASP A 56 -15.22 16.25 -11.63
N ARG A 57 -14.31 17.19 -11.86
CA ARG A 57 -14.32 18.03 -13.06
C ARG A 57 -14.09 17.22 -14.32
N ALA A 58 -13.13 16.30 -14.33
CA ALA A 58 -12.88 15.43 -15.48
C ALA A 58 -14.09 14.58 -15.85
N TYR A 59 -14.79 13.98 -14.87
CA TYR A 59 -16.03 13.24 -15.11
C TYR A 59 -17.15 14.13 -15.67
N LYS A 60 -17.24 15.37 -15.21
CA LYS A 60 -18.25 16.32 -15.67
C LYS A 60 -17.98 16.83 -17.08
N GLU A 61 -16.74 17.14 -17.42
CA GLU A 61 -16.38 17.88 -18.63
C GLU A 61 -15.82 16.99 -19.75
N LEU A 62 -15.01 15.99 -19.42
CA LEU A 62 -14.24 15.19 -20.38
C LEU A 62 -14.77 13.78 -20.57
N ILE A 63 -15.11 13.07 -19.48
CA ILE A 63 -15.50 11.66 -19.54
C ILE A 63 -16.99 11.55 -19.85
N LYS A 64 -17.34 11.54 -21.13
CA LYS A 64 -18.75 11.52 -21.60
C LYS A 64 -19.27 10.11 -21.90
N LYS A 65 -18.39 9.16 -22.14
CA LYS A 65 -18.74 7.78 -22.49
C LYS A 65 -17.92 6.82 -21.66
N LYS A 66 -18.49 5.65 -21.39
CA LYS A 66 -17.74 4.52 -20.84
C LYS A 66 -16.77 4.03 -21.92
N GLY A 67 -15.47 4.04 -21.64
CA GLY A 67 -14.43 3.51 -22.52
C GLY A 67 -14.41 1.97 -22.53
N GLU A 68 -13.38 1.37 -23.12
CA GLU A 68 -13.07 -0.04 -22.97
C GLU A 68 -12.61 -0.34 -21.54
N VAL A 69 -12.83 -1.56 -21.08
CA VAL A 69 -12.36 -1.99 -19.77
C VAL A 69 -10.84 -2.10 -19.80
N VAL A 70 -10.18 -1.50 -18.81
CA VAL A 70 -8.73 -1.59 -18.64
C VAL A 70 -8.43 -2.48 -17.44
N ILE A 71 -7.61 -3.50 -17.62
CA ILE A 71 -7.12 -4.34 -16.54
C ILE A 71 -5.98 -3.60 -15.84
N VAL A 72 -6.13 -3.39 -14.52
CA VAL A 72 -5.10 -2.81 -13.66
C VAL A 72 -4.61 -3.89 -12.70
N ALA A 73 -3.37 -4.32 -12.85
CA ALA A 73 -2.75 -5.22 -11.90
C ALA A 73 -2.31 -4.45 -10.65
N VAL A 74 -2.70 -4.95 -9.49
CA VAL A 74 -2.30 -4.43 -8.18
C VAL A 74 -1.36 -5.45 -7.53
N ILE A 75 -0.05 -5.17 -7.61
CA ILE A 75 0.98 -5.94 -6.92
C ILE A 75 1.08 -5.39 -5.50
N ASP A 76 0.59 -6.16 -4.51
CA ASP A 76 0.44 -5.66 -3.13
C ASP A 76 0.37 -6.81 -2.10
N SER A 77 -0.11 -6.53 -0.92
CA SER A 77 -0.24 -7.47 0.22
C SER A 77 -1.45 -8.43 0.13
N GLY A 78 -2.20 -8.39 -0.96
CA GLY A 78 -3.44 -9.11 -1.18
C GLY A 78 -4.66 -8.18 -1.17
N ILE A 79 -5.79 -8.67 -1.70
CA ILE A 79 -7.02 -7.91 -1.90
C ILE A 79 -8.20 -8.69 -1.32
N ASP A 80 -9.12 -8.02 -0.65
CA ASP A 80 -10.42 -8.55 -0.30
C ASP A 80 -11.33 -8.49 -1.54
N VAL A 81 -11.37 -9.59 -2.29
CA VAL A 81 -12.14 -9.68 -3.55
C VAL A 81 -13.65 -9.69 -3.31
N GLU A 82 -14.11 -9.92 -2.07
CA GLU A 82 -15.51 -9.91 -1.68
C GLU A 82 -15.95 -8.56 -1.11
N HIS A 83 -15.05 -7.57 -1.07
CA HIS A 83 -15.37 -6.25 -0.54
C HIS A 83 -16.53 -5.62 -1.31
N GLU A 84 -17.58 -5.17 -0.59
CA GLU A 84 -18.82 -4.65 -1.17
C GLU A 84 -18.61 -3.50 -2.16
N ASP A 85 -17.63 -2.63 -1.92
CA ASP A 85 -17.30 -1.48 -2.77
C ASP A 85 -16.45 -1.86 -4.00
N LEU A 86 -15.93 -3.10 -4.07
CA LEU A 86 -15.22 -3.67 -5.21
C LEU A 86 -16.07 -4.67 -6.02
N ALA A 87 -17.34 -4.84 -5.70
CA ALA A 87 -18.21 -5.77 -6.40
C ALA A 87 -18.28 -5.46 -7.91
N GLY A 88 -17.99 -6.47 -8.76
CA GLY A 88 -17.93 -6.31 -10.21
C GLY A 88 -16.75 -5.46 -10.72
N LYS A 89 -15.71 -5.31 -9.90
CA LYS A 89 -14.46 -4.61 -10.22
C LYS A 89 -13.24 -5.53 -10.20
N ILE A 90 -13.41 -6.77 -9.82
CA ILE A 90 -12.32 -7.75 -9.79
C ILE A 90 -12.23 -8.42 -11.16
N TRP A 91 -11.02 -8.46 -11.70
CA TRP A 91 -10.72 -9.19 -12.93
C TRP A 91 -10.96 -10.69 -12.75
N SER A 92 -11.38 -11.33 -13.83
CA SER A 92 -11.55 -12.77 -13.87
C SER A 92 -10.84 -13.36 -15.08
N ASN A 93 -9.97 -14.33 -14.86
CA ASN A 93 -9.32 -15.08 -15.91
C ASN A 93 -10.36 -15.93 -16.66
N ALA A 94 -10.70 -15.53 -17.88
CA ALA A 94 -11.67 -16.23 -18.70
C ALA A 94 -11.11 -17.56 -19.27
N GLY A 95 -9.82 -17.80 -19.17
CA GLY A 95 -9.15 -19.04 -19.57
C GLY A 95 -9.33 -20.18 -18.58
N GLU A 96 -9.69 -19.85 -17.32
CA GLU A 96 -9.78 -20.80 -16.22
C GLU A 96 -11.22 -21.25 -15.91
N ILE A 97 -11.36 -22.50 -15.47
CA ILE A 97 -12.62 -23.07 -14.96
C ILE A 97 -12.52 -23.13 -13.42
N PRO A 98 -13.25 -22.29 -12.67
CA PRO A 98 -13.04 -22.13 -11.24
C PRO A 98 -13.11 -23.42 -10.43
N GLY A 99 -12.10 -23.69 -9.60
CA GLY A 99 -12.10 -24.74 -8.59
C GLY A 99 -11.97 -26.16 -9.15
N ASN A 100 -11.47 -26.35 -10.37
CA ASN A 100 -11.29 -27.66 -10.94
C ASN A 100 -9.89 -28.28 -10.66
N GLY A 101 -8.96 -27.51 -10.07
CA GLY A 101 -7.61 -27.95 -9.72
C GLY A 101 -6.69 -28.13 -10.91
N LYS A 102 -6.96 -27.44 -12.01
CA LYS A 102 -6.17 -27.49 -13.24
C LYS A 102 -5.81 -26.10 -13.71
N ASP A 103 -4.72 -26.02 -14.41
CA ASP A 103 -4.31 -24.89 -15.23
C ASP A 103 -4.92 -25.12 -16.64
N ASP A 104 -6.10 -24.52 -16.88
CA ASP A 104 -6.87 -24.76 -18.11
C ASP A 104 -6.32 -23.97 -19.30
N ASP A 105 -5.75 -22.79 -19.06
CA ASP A 105 -5.15 -21.93 -20.08
C ASP A 105 -3.65 -22.18 -20.29
N LYS A 106 -3.05 -23.01 -19.45
CA LYS A 106 -1.64 -23.47 -19.54
C LYS A 106 -0.63 -22.34 -19.37
N ASN A 107 -0.97 -21.37 -18.54
CA ASN A 107 -0.08 -20.25 -18.20
C ASN A 107 0.91 -20.58 -17.06
N GLY A 108 0.77 -21.76 -16.42
CA GLY A 108 1.61 -22.23 -15.31
C GLY A 108 1.00 -21.99 -13.92
N TYR A 109 -0.21 -21.40 -13.83
CA TYR A 109 -0.88 -21.03 -12.59
C TYR A 109 -2.25 -21.72 -12.49
N ILE A 110 -2.44 -22.57 -11.50
CA ILE A 110 -3.65 -23.40 -11.35
C ILE A 110 -4.80 -22.58 -10.74
N ASP A 111 -5.97 -22.57 -11.41
CA ASP A 111 -7.18 -21.88 -10.93
C ASP A 111 -6.93 -20.39 -10.57
N ASP A 112 -6.12 -19.66 -11.31
CA ASP A 112 -5.72 -18.27 -11.07
C ASP A 112 -6.81 -17.26 -11.46
N ILE A 113 -8.03 -17.49 -10.96
CA ILE A 113 -9.26 -16.79 -11.37
C ILE A 113 -9.19 -15.27 -11.23
N ASN A 114 -8.57 -14.76 -10.17
CA ASN A 114 -8.51 -13.32 -9.89
C ASN A 114 -7.06 -12.79 -9.83
N GLY A 115 -6.09 -13.62 -10.18
CA GLY A 115 -4.67 -13.36 -10.09
C GLY A 115 -3.93 -14.42 -9.29
N TRP A 116 -2.75 -14.10 -8.78
CA TRP A 116 -1.87 -15.08 -8.14
C TRP A 116 -1.25 -14.59 -6.83
N ASN A 117 -1.02 -15.52 -5.91
CA ASN A 117 -0.39 -15.30 -4.62
C ASN A 117 1.02 -15.91 -4.62
N PHE A 118 2.03 -15.09 -4.83
CA PHE A 118 3.44 -15.50 -4.80
C PHE A 118 3.99 -15.76 -3.39
N LEU A 119 3.27 -15.36 -2.35
CA LEU A 119 3.66 -15.58 -0.97
C LEU A 119 3.14 -16.90 -0.38
N GLY A 120 2.22 -17.60 -1.06
CA GLY A 120 1.58 -18.79 -0.53
C GLY A 120 1.07 -18.57 0.89
N GLU A 121 1.47 -19.41 1.85
CA GLU A 121 1.12 -19.28 3.25
C GLU A 121 1.99 -18.29 4.03
N SER A 122 3.06 -17.72 3.43
CA SER A 122 3.90 -16.73 4.09
C SER A 122 3.17 -15.38 4.24
N ASN A 123 3.31 -14.76 5.41
CA ASN A 123 2.80 -13.43 5.70
C ASN A 123 3.89 -12.49 6.19
N ASP A 124 4.96 -13.05 6.74
CA ASP A 124 6.05 -12.33 7.37
C ASP A 124 7.36 -12.67 6.67
N GLU A 125 8.17 -11.64 6.41
CA GLU A 125 9.48 -11.78 5.79
C GLU A 125 10.52 -10.88 6.46
N GLN A 126 11.79 -11.21 6.26
CA GLN A 126 12.89 -10.33 6.63
C GLN A 126 12.90 -9.07 5.75
N LEU A 127 13.46 -7.97 6.27
CA LEU A 127 13.89 -6.86 5.42
C LEU A 127 15.09 -7.30 4.58
N GLU A 128 15.23 -6.74 3.38
CA GLU A 128 16.28 -7.16 2.44
C GLU A 128 17.69 -7.05 3.02
N TYR A 129 17.98 -5.95 3.72
CA TYR A 129 19.27 -5.82 4.38
C TYR A 129 19.49 -6.84 5.53
N VAL A 130 18.39 -7.39 6.08
CA VAL A 130 18.48 -8.46 7.09
C VAL A 130 18.75 -9.80 6.42
N ARG A 131 18.17 -10.06 5.24
CA ARG A 131 18.53 -11.21 4.40
C ARG A 131 20.01 -11.18 4.01
N LEU A 132 20.54 -10.02 3.64
CA LEU A 132 21.97 -9.83 3.39
C LEU A 132 22.82 -10.19 4.60
N LEU A 133 22.42 -9.80 5.82
CA LEU A 133 23.12 -10.19 7.04
C LEU A 133 23.01 -11.69 7.35
N ALA A 134 21.83 -12.28 7.12
CA ALA A 134 21.58 -13.70 7.32
C ALA A 134 22.43 -14.57 6.38
N SER A 135 22.67 -14.12 5.14
CA SER A 135 23.54 -14.79 4.17
C SER A 135 25.00 -14.80 4.56
N ARG A 136 25.42 -13.95 5.52
CA ARG A 136 26.80 -13.77 5.99
C ARG A 136 27.79 -13.40 4.87
N ASN A 137 27.32 -12.84 3.78
CA ASN A 137 28.17 -12.40 2.67
C ASN A 137 28.85 -11.06 2.99
N ALA A 138 29.90 -11.11 3.83
CA ALA A 138 30.68 -9.94 4.24
C ALA A 138 31.48 -9.28 3.08
N LYS A 139 31.47 -9.88 1.89
CA LYS A 139 32.09 -9.30 0.67
C LYS A 139 31.14 -8.37 -0.07
N ASP A 140 29.84 -8.41 0.24
CA ASP A 140 28.89 -7.47 -0.34
C ASP A 140 29.26 -6.02 0.05
N PRO A 141 29.33 -5.10 -0.89
CA PRO A 141 29.73 -3.71 -0.62
C PRO A 141 28.81 -2.99 0.36
N ARG A 142 27.54 -3.42 0.45
CA ARG A 142 26.54 -2.84 1.36
C ARG A 142 26.41 -3.57 2.71
N TYR A 143 27.23 -4.60 2.97
CA TYR A 143 27.13 -5.40 4.21
C TYR A 143 27.29 -4.56 5.48
N LEU A 144 28.23 -3.60 5.51
CA LEU A 144 28.43 -2.72 6.66
C LEU A 144 27.28 -1.74 6.85
N GLU A 145 26.70 -1.25 5.77
CA GLU A 145 25.48 -0.43 5.80
C GLU A 145 24.31 -1.24 6.39
N ALA A 146 24.07 -2.45 5.89
CA ALA A 146 23.05 -3.36 6.39
C ALA A 146 23.20 -3.62 7.90
N LYS A 147 24.44 -3.84 8.37
CA LYS A 147 24.74 -4.05 9.80
C LYS A 147 24.39 -2.82 10.64
N LYS A 148 24.70 -1.63 10.15
CA LYS A 148 24.38 -0.37 10.83
C LYS A 148 22.85 -0.19 10.92
N LEU A 149 22.13 -0.32 9.81
CA LEU A 149 20.67 -0.20 9.75
C LEU A 149 19.99 -1.20 10.69
N HIS A 150 20.42 -2.46 10.68
CA HIS A 150 19.87 -3.49 11.57
C HIS A 150 20.04 -3.14 13.04
N ALA A 151 21.23 -2.63 13.45
CA ALA A 151 21.49 -2.26 14.82
C ALA A 151 20.64 -1.06 15.27
N GLU A 152 20.55 -0.02 14.44
CA GLU A 152 19.79 1.20 14.70
C GLU A 152 18.29 0.92 14.79
N GLU A 153 17.74 0.22 13.80
CA GLU A 153 16.32 -0.11 13.75
C GLU A 153 15.93 -1.08 14.88
N GLY A 154 16.74 -2.09 15.15
CA GLY A 154 16.52 -3.01 16.26
C GLY A 154 16.51 -2.30 17.61
N LEU A 155 17.40 -1.32 17.82
CA LEU A 155 17.40 -0.51 19.03
C LEU A 155 16.15 0.37 19.12
N ARG A 156 15.77 1.01 18.02
CA ARG A 156 14.56 1.85 17.91
C ARG A 156 13.30 1.05 18.26
N CYS A 157 13.11 -0.11 17.63
CA CYS A 157 11.94 -0.95 17.85
C CYS A 157 11.86 -1.47 19.29
N ARG A 158 12.97 -1.91 19.90
CA ARG A 158 13.00 -2.34 21.30
C ARG A 158 12.66 -1.21 22.25
N ARG A 159 13.14 0.02 21.99
CA ARG A 159 12.83 1.21 22.80
C ARG A 159 11.34 1.56 22.71
N LEU A 160 10.79 1.62 21.50
CA LEU A 160 9.36 1.91 21.31
C LEU A 160 8.48 0.84 21.95
N ARG A 161 8.81 -0.45 21.77
CA ARG A 161 8.10 -1.55 22.41
C ARG A 161 8.06 -1.42 23.94
N PHE A 162 9.17 -1.05 24.55
CA PHE A 162 9.21 -0.82 25.99
C PHE A 162 8.34 0.36 26.41
N GLN A 163 8.42 1.48 25.69
CA GLN A 163 7.63 2.68 25.95
C GLN A 163 6.12 2.40 25.81
N TYR A 164 5.71 1.74 24.73
CA TYR A 164 4.29 1.45 24.48
C TYR A 164 3.73 0.43 25.47
N LYS A 165 4.48 -0.62 25.83
CA LYS A 165 4.08 -1.56 26.89
C LYS A 165 3.85 -0.85 28.21
N ARG A 166 4.75 0.05 28.59
CA ARG A 166 4.62 0.84 29.81
C ARG A 166 3.39 1.75 29.76
N LEU A 167 3.25 2.53 28.69
CA LEU A 167 2.11 3.44 28.51
C LEU A 167 0.78 2.71 28.56
N LEU A 168 0.66 1.63 27.81
CA LEU A 168 -0.55 0.80 27.80
C LEU A 168 -0.89 0.23 29.19
N SER A 169 0.11 -0.24 29.95
CA SER A 169 -0.09 -0.69 31.31
C SER A 169 -0.58 0.41 32.26
N GLU A 170 -0.02 1.61 32.12
CA GLU A 170 -0.43 2.77 32.92
C GLU A 170 -1.84 3.27 32.54
N LEU A 171 -2.16 3.25 31.25
CA LEU A 171 -3.50 3.59 30.76
C LEU A 171 -4.55 2.59 31.23
N LYS A 172 -4.27 1.28 31.13
CA LYS A 172 -5.17 0.23 31.64
C LYS A 172 -5.50 0.44 33.13
N LYS A 173 -4.48 0.63 33.97
CA LYS A 173 -4.67 0.90 35.40
C LYS A 173 -5.51 2.15 35.66
N SER A 174 -5.25 3.21 34.89
CA SER A 174 -5.95 4.49 35.06
C SER A 174 -7.41 4.39 34.57
N ASN A 175 -7.63 3.69 33.45
CA ASN A 175 -8.96 3.42 32.91
C ASN A 175 -9.82 2.58 33.86
N ASP A 176 -9.25 1.52 34.43
CA ASP A 176 -9.93 0.66 35.40
C ASP A 176 -10.34 1.43 36.66
N ALA A 177 -9.40 2.22 37.22
CA ALA A 177 -9.68 3.05 38.38
C ALA A 177 -10.77 4.10 38.09
N MET A 178 -10.75 4.71 36.91
CA MET A 178 -11.74 5.71 36.51
C MET A 178 -13.10 5.07 36.21
N SER A 179 -13.12 3.94 35.53
CA SER A 179 -14.35 3.19 35.27
C SER A 179 -15.04 2.76 36.54
N LEU A 180 -14.27 2.32 37.54
CA LEU A 180 -14.81 1.98 38.88
C LEU A 180 -15.37 3.24 39.58
N TYR A 181 -14.65 4.37 39.54
CA TYR A 181 -15.10 5.60 40.19
C TYR A 181 -16.37 6.18 39.55
N LEU A 182 -16.46 6.16 38.22
CA LEU A 182 -17.62 6.68 37.48
C LEU A 182 -18.79 5.68 37.37
N GLY A 183 -18.56 4.40 37.69
CA GLY A 183 -19.55 3.34 37.53
C GLY A 183 -19.86 2.98 36.08
N LYS A 184 -18.98 3.32 35.13
CA LYS A 184 -19.17 3.06 33.70
C LYS A 184 -17.85 2.91 32.97
N LYS A 185 -17.86 2.19 31.82
CA LYS A 185 -16.66 1.91 31.02
C LYS A 185 -16.29 3.03 30.04
N GLU A 186 -17.27 3.77 29.61
CA GLU A 186 -17.10 4.87 28.65
C GLU A 186 -17.35 6.21 29.34
N TYR A 187 -16.47 7.15 29.12
CA TYR A 187 -16.54 8.49 29.65
C TYR A 187 -15.81 9.50 28.73
N SER A 188 -16.29 10.74 28.76
CA SER A 188 -15.79 11.84 27.94
C SER A 188 -14.70 12.63 28.66
N ASN A 189 -13.93 13.42 27.89
CA ASN A 189 -13.02 14.41 28.42
C ASN A 189 -13.71 15.36 29.41
N LYS A 190 -14.94 15.80 29.09
CA LYS A 190 -15.71 16.72 29.95
C LYS A 190 -16.02 16.11 31.31
N GLU A 191 -16.24 14.80 31.38
CA GLU A 191 -16.46 14.11 32.64
C GLU A 191 -15.17 14.01 33.46
N LEU A 192 -14.05 13.77 32.81
CA LEU A 192 -12.74 13.81 33.45
C LEU A 192 -12.42 15.23 34.01
N ASP A 193 -12.79 16.28 33.27
CA ASP A 193 -12.59 17.67 33.68
C ASP A 193 -13.42 18.06 34.93
N ASN A 194 -14.56 17.42 35.11
CA ASN A 194 -15.48 17.68 36.23
C ASN A 194 -15.13 16.89 37.50
N ILE A 195 -14.15 15.98 37.45
CA ILE A 195 -13.78 15.20 38.63
C ILE A 195 -13.19 16.10 39.70
N ARG A 196 -13.81 16.06 40.88
CA ARG A 196 -13.37 16.71 42.09
C ARG A 196 -13.20 15.66 43.17
N SER A 197 -11.98 15.48 43.64
CA SER A 197 -11.66 14.46 44.64
C SER A 197 -10.48 14.93 45.48
N GLU A 198 -10.49 14.61 46.76
CA GLU A 198 -9.33 14.77 47.65
C GLU A 198 -8.35 13.60 47.50
N ASN A 199 -8.74 12.55 46.83
CA ASN A 199 -7.88 11.39 46.57
C ASN A 199 -6.85 11.71 45.49
N LYS A 200 -5.61 11.95 45.92
CA LYS A 200 -4.47 12.27 45.04
C LYS A 200 -4.17 11.19 44.00
N VAL A 201 -4.42 9.91 44.31
CA VAL A 201 -4.20 8.80 43.39
C VAL A 201 -5.22 8.87 42.26
N LEU A 202 -6.50 9.11 42.58
CA LEU A 202 -7.55 9.26 41.55
C LEU A 202 -7.29 10.46 40.68
N LEU A 203 -6.86 11.60 41.24
CA LEU A 203 -6.49 12.78 40.47
C LEU A 203 -5.32 12.49 39.52
N GLY A 204 -4.31 11.70 39.98
CA GLY A 204 -3.22 11.26 39.11
C GLY A 204 -3.68 10.41 37.93
N HIS A 205 -4.67 9.54 38.10
CA HIS A 205 -5.31 8.80 37.00
C HIS A 205 -6.04 9.74 36.03
N THR A 206 -6.80 10.70 36.60
CA THR A 206 -7.53 11.70 35.79
C THR A 206 -6.59 12.51 34.90
N VAL A 207 -5.49 13.04 35.46
CA VAL A 207 -4.49 13.80 34.68
C VAL A 207 -3.91 12.96 33.55
N ARG A 208 -3.49 11.73 33.83
CA ARG A 208 -2.91 10.83 32.83
C ARG A 208 -3.87 10.53 31.69
N LEU A 209 -5.14 10.29 31.97
CA LEU A 209 -6.14 10.03 30.95
C LEU A 209 -6.44 11.28 30.09
N ARG A 210 -6.47 12.47 30.71
CA ARG A 210 -6.63 13.73 29.97
C ARG A 210 -5.45 14.01 29.05
N GLU A 211 -4.22 13.83 29.53
CA GLU A 211 -3.02 13.93 28.69
C GLU A 211 -3.07 12.96 27.52
N ALA A 212 -3.47 11.72 27.76
CA ALA A 212 -3.61 10.72 26.73
C ALA A 212 -4.65 11.09 25.67
N LEU A 213 -5.81 11.61 26.08
CA LEU A 213 -6.86 12.06 25.16
C LEU A 213 -6.51 13.35 24.42
N SER A 214 -5.58 14.17 24.95
CA SER A 214 -5.07 15.35 24.24
C SER A 214 -4.28 15.00 22.97
N LEU A 215 -3.90 13.72 22.78
CA LEU A 215 -3.29 13.21 21.55
C LEU A 215 -4.29 13.08 20.37
N GLY A 216 -5.55 13.45 20.56
CA GLY A 216 -6.56 13.49 19.50
C GLY A 216 -7.37 12.21 19.30
N PHE A 217 -7.26 11.26 20.22
CA PHE A 217 -8.10 10.05 20.19
C PHE A 217 -9.51 10.34 20.74
N GLU A 218 -10.52 9.68 20.14
CA GLU A 218 -11.92 9.84 20.54
C GLU A 218 -12.19 9.35 21.95
N SER A 219 -11.47 8.30 22.38
CA SER A 219 -11.62 7.69 23.70
C SER A 219 -10.35 6.98 24.16
N VAL A 220 -10.26 6.74 25.48
CA VAL A 220 -9.17 5.94 26.06
C VAL A 220 -9.12 4.51 25.51
N PRO A 221 -10.25 3.79 25.36
CA PRO A 221 -10.24 2.49 24.69
C PRO A 221 -9.68 2.53 23.27
N ALA A 222 -10.03 3.55 22.46
CA ALA A 222 -9.51 3.71 21.10
C ALA A 222 -7.97 3.91 21.08
N LEU A 223 -7.44 4.72 22.00
CA LEU A 223 -5.99 4.87 22.18
C LEU A 223 -5.33 3.55 22.59
N MET A 224 -5.91 2.84 23.56
CA MET A 224 -5.38 1.55 24.03
C MET A 224 -5.35 0.51 22.91
N GLU A 225 -6.39 0.45 22.07
CA GLU A 225 -6.44 -0.42 20.90
C GLU A 225 -5.36 -0.05 19.87
N SER A 226 -5.16 1.24 19.62
CA SER A 226 -4.09 1.73 18.75
C SER A 226 -2.70 1.34 19.26
N LEU A 227 -2.46 1.44 20.57
CA LEU A 227 -1.20 1.01 21.19
C LEU A 227 -1.01 -0.51 21.14
N ASP A 228 -2.08 -1.30 21.36
CA ASP A 228 -2.03 -2.75 21.23
C ASP A 228 -1.70 -3.17 19.78
N ARG A 229 -2.26 -2.48 18.78
CA ARG A 229 -1.95 -2.68 17.35
C ARG A 229 -0.47 -2.37 17.07
N SER A 230 -0.02 -1.19 17.49
CA SER A 230 1.39 -0.80 17.34
C SER A 230 2.36 -1.76 18.04
N LEU A 231 1.97 -2.33 19.17
CA LEU A 231 2.76 -3.36 19.86
C LEU A 231 2.82 -4.68 19.10
N ARG A 232 1.72 -5.09 18.46
CA ARG A 232 1.72 -6.28 17.57
C ARG A 232 2.68 -6.06 16.40
N ASP A 233 2.62 -4.90 15.76
CA ASP A 233 3.49 -4.56 14.63
C ASP A 233 4.97 -4.50 15.04
N LEU A 234 5.29 -3.89 16.19
CA LEU A 234 6.66 -3.87 16.72
C LEU A 234 7.18 -5.26 17.09
N ASN A 235 6.31 -6.13 17.64
CA ASN A 235 6.69 -7.51 17.92
C ASN A 235 6.97 -8.26 16.61
N ALA A 236 6.05 -8.22 15.65
CA ALA A 236 6.24 -8.86 14.36
C ALA A 236 7.51 -8.37 13.65
N ARG A 237 7.79 -7.05 13.69
CA ARG A 237 9.02 -6.50 13.14
C ARG A 237 10.29 -7.02 13.82
N LEU A 238 10.28 -7.21 15.14
CA LEU A 238 11.42 -7.77 15.89
C LEU A 238 11.55 -9.29 15.73
N ASP A 239 10.42 -10.00 15.68
CA ASP A 239 10.40 -11.47 15.68
C ASP A 239 10.62 -12.04 14.28
N TYR A 240 10.27 -11.29 13.23
CA TYR A 240 10.36 -11.69 11.83
C TYR A 240 11.27 -10.77 11.00
N SER A 241 10.86 -9.52 10.75
CA SER A 241 11.52 -8.67 9.75
C SER A 241 12.97 -8.31 10.12
N LEU A 242 13.30 -8.17 11.42
CA LEU A 242 14.63 -7.90 11.94
C LEU A 242 15.35 -9.15 12.48
N ASN A 243 14.75 -10.32 12.39
CA ASN A 243 15.32 -11.54 12.93
C ASN A 243 16.16 -12.24 11.85
N ILE A 244 17.50 -12.21 12.01
CA ILE A 244 18.44 -12.83 11.06
C ILE A 244 18.34 -14.37 10.98
N TYR A 245 17.59 -15.01 11.88
CA TYR A 245 17.37 -16.46 11.91
C TYR A 245 15.99 -16.86 11.37
N PHE A 246 15.13 -15.89 11.07
CA PHE A 246 13.82 -16.16 10.50
C PHE A 246 13.96 -16.42 8.99
N ASN A 247 13.21 -17.39 8.48
CA ASN A 247 13.11 -17.70 7.04
C ASN A 247 11.65 -17.86 6.66
N GLY A 248 11.04 -16.80 6.13
CA GLY A 248 9.64 -16.81 5.68
C GLY A 248 9.44 -17.63 4.39
N ARG A 249 10.49 -17.76 3.56
CA ARG A 249 10.43 -18.55 2.30
C ARG A 249 10.29 -20.06 2.52
N GLU A 250 10.60 -20.57 3.71
CA GLU A 250 10.37 -21.96 4.04
C GLU A 250 8.89 -22.36 3.87
N ALA A 251 7.96 -21.45 4.19
CA ALA A 251 6.53 -21.68 4.02
C ALA A 251 6.07 -21.58 2.55
N VAL A 252 6.83 -20.90 1.70
CA VAL A 252 6.56 -20.79 0.26
C VAL A 252 7.10 -22.00 -0.49
N GLY A 253 8.29 -22.48 -0.10
CA GLY A 253 8.89 -23.71 -0.60
C GLY A 253 9.60 -23.57 -1.95
N ASP A 254 9.88 -22.33 -2.40
CA ASP A 254 10.62 -22.02 -3.62
C ASP A 254 12.08 -21.66 -3.35
N ASP A 255 12.87 -21.53 -4.43
CA ASP A 255 14.22 -20.98 -4.41
C ASP A 255 14.19 -19.50 -4.83
N PRO A 256 14.33 -18.54 -3.88
CA PRO A 256 14.27 -17.11 -4.19
C PRO A 256 15.46 -16.60 -5.03
N GLU A 257 16.54 -17.38 -5.14
CA GLU A 257 17.72 -17.08 -5.95
C GLU A 257 17.61 -17.62 -7.39
N ASN A 258 16.50 -18.26 -7.73
CA ASN A 258 16.27 -18.87 -9.03
C ASN A 258 15.00 -18.33 -9.70
N LEU A 259 15.15 -17.42 -10.65
CA LEU A 259 14.02 -16.82 -11.39
C LEU A 259 13.27 -17.86 -12.25
N SER A 260 13.92 -18.97 -12.61
CA SER A 260 13.28 -20.03 -13.42
C SER A 260 12.41 -20.99 -12.58
N ASP A 261 12.45 -20.90 -11.28
CA ASP A 261 11.56 -21.61 -10.38
C ASP A 261 10.26 -20.83 -10.24
N VAL A 262 9.28 -21.13 -11.08
CA VAL A 262 8.01 -20.39 -11.21
C VAL A 262 6.80 -21.13 -10.65
N THR A 263 6.94 -22.41 -10.27
CA THR A 263 5.84 -23.26 -9.83
C THR A 263 5.64 -23.23 -8.31
N TYR A 264 5.32 -22.06 -7.75
CA TYR A 264 5.07 -21.87 -6.32
C TYR A 264 3.93 -20.89 -6.09
N GLY A 265 3.50 -20.79 -4.83
CA GLY A 265 2.38 -19.95 -4.46
C GLY A 265 1.03 -20.65 -4.65
N ASP A 266 -0.03 -19.88 -4.65
CA ASP A 266 -1.41 -20.36 -4.80
C ASP A 266 -2.33 -19.28 -5.40
N ASN A 267 -3.59 -19.67 -5.69
CA ASN A 267 -4.61 -18.76 -6.24
C ASN A 267 -5.36 -17.93 -5.19
N ASN A 268 -4.99 -18.01 -3.92
CA ASN A 268 -5.63 -17.26 -2.84
C ASN A 268 -5.00 -15.88 -2.68
N ILE A 269 -5.49 -14.92 -3.42
CA ILE A 269 -5.00 -13.53 -3.37
C ILE A 269 -5.56 -12.70 -2.21
N HIS A 270 -6.37 -13.29 -1.31
CA HIS A 270 -6.92 -12.55 -0.18
C HIS A 270 -5.82 -12.04 0.75
N ALA A 271 -6.04 -10.84 1.24
CA ALA A 271 -5.20 -10.28 2.28
C ALA A 271 -5.37 -11.08 3.58
N LYS A 272 -4.25 -11.51 4.18
CA LYS A 272 -4.23 -12.28 5.42
C LYS A 272 -3.91 -11.38 6.63
N ASP A 273 -4.25 -11.82 7.83
CA ASP A 273 -3.92 -11.17 9.11
C ASP A 273 -4.39 -9.71 9.27
N GLY A 274 -5.55 -9.37 8.69
CA GLY A 274 -6.12 -8.02 8.76
C GLY A 274 -5.35 -6.97 7.97
N ARG A 275 -4.53 -7.38 7.01
CA ARG A 275 -3.88 -6.48 6.06
C ARG A 275 -4.90 -5.93 5.09
N THR A 276 -4.94 -4.63 4.97
CA THR A 276 -5.95 -3.93 4.15
C THR A 276 -5.35 -3.08 3.05
N HIS A 277 -4.01 -3.03 2.96
CA HIS A 277 -3.33 -2.08 2.08
C HIS A 277 -3.69 -2.31 0.61
N GLY A 278 -3.57 -3.52 0.07
CA GLY A 278 -3.92 -3.80 -1.32
C GLY A 278 -5.42 -3.61 -1.61
N THR A 279 -6.32 -3.92 -0.64
CA THR A 279 -7.74 -3.62 -0.75
C THR A 279 -7.99 -2.11 -0.80
N HIS A 280 -7.30 -1.34 0.04
CA HIS A 280 -7.39 0.12 0.08
C HIS A 280 -6.90 0.75 -1.23
N VAL A 281 -5.76 0.30 -1.75
CA VAL A 281 -5.22 0.72 -3.06
C VAL A 281 -6.21 0.40 -4.18
N SER A 282 -6.75 -0.82 -4.21
CA SER A 282 -7.76 -1.24 -5.19
C SER A 282 -9.03 -0.39 -5.10
N GLY A 283 -9.45 -0.03 -3.89
CA GLY A 283 -10.59 0.86 -3.65
C GLY A 283 -10.34 2.28 -4.19
N ILE A 284 -9.15 2.85 -3.98
CA ILE A 284 -8.79 4.16 -4.54
C ILE A 284 -8.86 4.11 -6.08
N ILE A 285 -8.38 3.04 -6.70
CA ILE A 285 -8.38 2.89 -8.15
C ILE A 285 -9.81 2.68 -8.67
N ALA A 286 -10.58 1.73 -8.12
CA ALA A 286 -11.70 1.10 -8.77
C ALA A 286 -13.01 1.02 -7.97
N ALA A 287 -13.07 1.50 -6.71
CA ALA A 287 -14.31 1.42 -5.93
C ALA A 287 -15.52 1.91 -6.73
N GLN A 288 -16.66 1.25 -6.55
CA GLN A 288 -17.88 1.59 -7.29
C GLN A 288 -18.29 3.03 -7.03
N ARG A 289 -18.47 3.78 -8.11
CA ARG A 289 -18.86 5.19 -8.01
C ARG A 289 -20.37 5.32 -7.81
N ASN A 290 -20.77 6.23 -6.91
CA ASN A 290 -22.16 6.61 -6.65
C ASN A 290 -23.07 5.47 -6.17
N ASN A 291 -22.52 4.48 -5.49
CA ASN A 291 -23.29 3.35 -4.91
C ASN A 291 -23.77 3.63 -3.47
N GLY A 292 -23.38 4.74 -2.86
CA GLY A 292 -23.74 5.11 -1.48
C GLY A 292 -22.90 4.38 -0.42
N VAL A 293 -21.91 3.60 -0.81
CA VAL A 293 -20.98 2.88 0.07
C VAL A 293 -19.59 3.49 -0.08
N GLY A 294 -18.82 3.54 1.01
CA GLY A 294 -17.41 3.90 1.02
C GLY A 294 -17.10 5.22 0.30
N MET A 295 -16.27 5.14 -0.73
CA MET A 295 -15.83 6.29 -1.53
C MET A 295 -15.86 5.96 -3.03
N ASN A 296 -15.86 7.00 -3.87
CA ASN A 296 -15.75 6.80 -5.31
C ASN A 296 -14.31 6.46 -5.72
N GLY A 297 -14.11 5.39 -6.47
CA GLY A 297 -12.83 5.12 -7.12
C GLY A 297 -12.48 6.15 -8.20
N VAL A 298 -11.20 6.24 -8.53
CA VAL A 298 -10.73 7.15 -9.59
C VAL A 298 -11.26 6.73 -10.95
N ALA A 299 -11.18 5.44 -11.27
CA ALA A 299 -11.58 4.91 -12.56
C ALA A 299 -12.87 4.08 -12.49
N ASN A 300 -13.81 4.35 -13.39
CA ASN A 300 -15.10 3.63 -13.43
C ASN A 300 -15.10 2.44 -14.39
N ASN A 301 -14.10 2.32 -15.25
CA ASN A 301 -14.04 1.34 -16.33
C ASN A 301 -12.75 0.52 -16.26
N VAL A 302 -12.49 -0.03 -15.09
CA VAL A 302 -11.32 -0.87 -14.82
C VAL A 302 -11.73 -2.14 -14.09
N GLU A 303 -10.92 -3.16 -14.25
CA GLU A 303 -10.95 -4.39 -13.46
C GLU A 303 -9.60 -4.58 -12.79
N ILE A 304 -9.61 -5.01 -11.53
CA ILE A 304 -8.43 -5.19 -10.69
C ILE A 304 -7.98 -6.65 -10.74
N MET A 305 -6.77 -6.87 -11.22
CA MET A 305 -6.06 -8.14 -11.14
C MET A 305 -5.19 -8.13 -9.87
N GLY A 306 -5.41 -9.07 -8.96
CA GLY A 306 -4.69 -9.11 -7.68
C GLY A 306 -3.43 -9.96 -7.75
N LEU A 307 -2.28 -9.39 -7.37
CA LEU A 307 -1.01 -10.10 -7.30
C LEU A 307 -0.40 -9.92 -5.91
N ARG A 308 -0.47 -10.98 -5.09
CA ARG A 308 -0.03 -10.92 -3.70
C ARG A 308 1.46 -11.23 -3.61
N CYS A 309 2.29 -10.17 -3.46
CA CYS A 309 3.76 -10.26 -3.43
C CYS A 309 4.38 -9.55 -2.23
N VAL A 310 3.62 -8.71 -1.50
CA VAL A 310 4.17 -7.84 -0.45
C VAL A 310 3.88 -8.41 0.93
N PRO A 311 4.89 -9.00 1.63
CA PRO A 311 4.76 -9.55 2.97
C PRO A 311 4.85 -8.45 4.05
N ARG A 312 4.79 -8.80 5.34
CA ARG A 312 5.26 -7.92 6.42
C ARG A 312 6.78 -8.05 6.53
N GLY A 313 7.47 -7.22 5.80
CA GLY A 313 8.90 -7.23 5.52
C GLY A 313 9.13 -6.67 4.15
N ASP A 314 10.26 -6.98 3.53
CA ASP A 314 10.52 -6.58 2.15
C ASP A 314 10.14 -7.72 1.18
N GLU A 315 9.52 -7.34 0.09
CA GLU A 315 9.21 -8.21 -1.04
C GLU A 315 10.50 -8.80 -1.66
N TYR A 316 10.37 -9.96 -2.31
CA TYR A 316 11.46 -10.54 -3.09
C TYR A 316 11.45 -9.99 -4.52
N ASP A 317 12.63 -9.69 -5.06
CA ASP A 317 12.78 -9.23 -6.44
C ASP A 317 12.24 -10.26 -7.45
N LYS A 318 12.39 -11.55 -7.14
CA LYS A 318 11.82 -12.67 -7.90
C LYS A 318 10.31 -12.55 -8.03
N ASP A 319 9.60 -12.40 -6.89
CA ASP A 319 8.13 -12.33 -6.88
C ASP A 319 7.64 -11.13 -7.67
N ILE A 320 8.32 -9.98 -7.55
CA ILE A 320 7.96 -8.76 -8.27
C ILE A 320 8.19 -8.93 -9.78
N ALA A 321 9.31 -9.50 -10.19
CA ALA A 321 9.58 -9.74 -11.61
C ALA A 321 8.54 -10.70 -12.22
N LEU A 322 8.26 -11.83 -11.56
CA LEU A 322 7.26 -12.79 -12.01
C LEU A 322 5.84 -12.21 -12.03
N ALA A 323 5.48 -11.38 -11.04
CA ALA A 323 4.19 -10.71 -11.02
C ALA A 323 4.03 -9.71 -12.17
N VAL A 324 5.09 -9.01 -12.57
CA VAL A 324 5.05 -8.15 -13.76
C VAL A 324 4.86 -8.97 -15.03
N TYR A 325 5.61 -10.05 -15.22
CA TYR A 325 5.41 -10.93 -16.37
C TYR A 325 3.99 -11.48 -16.41
N TYR A 326 3.50 -12.01 -15.29
CA TYR A 326 2.12 -12.48 -15.16
C TYR A 326 1.09 -11.41 -15.55
N ALA A 327 1.23 -10.19 -15.05
CA ALA A 327 0.31 -9.10 -15.33
C ALA A 327 0.26 -8.76 -16.82
N VAL A 328 1.43 -8.68 -17.48
CA VAL A 328 1.53 -8.39 -18.91
C VAL A 328 0.91 -9.49 -19.75
N ASP A 329 1.23 -10.75 -19.45
CA ASP A 329 0.76 -11.93 -20.20
C ASP A 329 -0.75 -12.12 -20.07
N ASN A 330 -1.35 -11.70 -18.95
CA ASN A 330 -2.79 -11.71 -18.69
C ASN A 330 -3.49 -10.40 -19.06
N GLY A 331 -2.85 -9.54 -19.85
CA GLY A 331 -3.48 -8.41 -20.53
C GLY A 331 -3.65 -7.14 -19.69
N ALA A 332 -2.98 -7.00 -18.54
CA ALA A 332 -2.94 -5.74 -17.82
C ALA A 332 -2.39 -4.61 -18.72
N LYS A 333 -2.91 -3.40 -18.56
CA LYS A 333 -2.42 -2.19 -19.23
C LYS A 333 -1.80 -1.19 -18.25
N VAL A 334 -2.07 -1.37 -16.98
CA VAL A 334 -1.44 -0.59 -15.91
C VAL A 334 -1.07 -1.55 -14.78
N ILE A 335 0.12 -1.39 -14.22
CA ILE A 335 0.57 -2.11 -13.03
C ILE A 335 0.81 -1.10 -11.93
N ASN A 336 0.16 -1.29 -10.77
CA ASN A 336 0.36 -0.46 -9.59
C ASN A 336 1.27 -1.17 -8.58
N MET A 337 2.32 -0.47 -8.13
CA MET A 337 3.30 -0.93 -7.15
C MET A 337 3.38 0.06 -5.99
N SER A 338 2.52 -0.10 -4.98
CA SER A 338 2.46 0.80 -3.80
C SER A 338 3.38 0.33 -2.66
N PHE A 339 4.61 -0.04 -2.98
CA PHE A 339 5.62 -0.53 -2.05
C PHE A 339 7.02 -0.12 -2.49
N GLY A 340 8.04 -0.47 -1.70
CA GLY A 340 9.43 -0.33 -2.12
C GLY A 340 10.41 -0.53 -0.97
N LYS A 341 11.68 -0.72 -1.34
CA LYS A 341 12.79 -1.03 -0.44
C LYS A 341 14.10 -0.37 -0.87
N GLY A 342 15.02 -0.25 0.10
CA GLY A 342 16.33 0.36 -0.16
C GLY A 342 17.40 -0.61 -0.66
N PHE A 343 17.13 -1.92 -0.66
CA PHE A 343 18.06 -2.97 -1.10
C PHE A 343 17.35 -3.89 -2.09
N SER A 344 18.02 -4.23 -3.18
CA SER A 344 17.47 -5.11 -4.22
C SER A 344 18.62 -5.86 -4.90
N PRO A 345 18.98 -7.07 -4.41
CA PRO A 345 20.12 -7.85 -4.92
C PRO A 345 19.92 -8.29 -6.35
N HIS A 346 18.67 -8.53 -6.76
CA HIS A 346 18.30 -8.95 -8.10
C HIS A 346 17.51 -7.86 -8.85
N SER A 347 17.83 -6.57 -8.59
CA SER A 347 17.19 -5.44 -9.27
C SER A 347 17.17 -5.56 -10.80
N LYS A 348 18.12 -6.28 -11.37
CA LYS A 348 18.14 -6.56 -12.82
C LYS A 348 16.92 -7.37 -13.27
N TRP A 349 16.47 -8.37 -12.49
CA TRP A 349 15.28 -9.15 -12.84
C TRP A 349 14.03 -8.28 -12.93
N VAL A 350 13.91 -7.36 -11.98
CA VAL A 350 12.80 -6.41 -11.96
C VAL A 350 12.88 -5.43 -13.13
N ARG A 351 14.08 -4.91 -13.45
CA ARG A 351 14.26 -4.05 -14.63
C ARG A 351 14.00 -4.77 -15.95
N ASP A 352 14.42 -6.03 -16.08
CA ASP A 352 14.11 -6.84 -17.27
C ASP A 352 12.58 -7.02 -17.41
N ALA A 353 11.86 -7.21 -16.30
CA ALA A 353 10.39 -7.28 -16.31
C ALA A 353 9.73 -5.94 -16.63
N ILE A 354 10.29 -4.80 -16.16
CA ILE A 354 9.85 -3.45 -16.54
C ILE A 354 10.01 -3.23 -18.05
N ALA A 355 11.14 -3.62 -18.62
CA ALA A 355 11.37 -3.54 -20.07
C ALA A 355 10.38 -4.44 -20.85
N TYR A 356 10.10 -5.66 -20.35
CA TYR A 356 9.08 -6.53 -20.92
C TYR A 356 7.68 -5.90 -20.89
N ALA A 357 7.34 -5.22 -19.81
CA ALA A 357 6.09 -4.48 -19.71
C ALA A 357 6.01 -3.33 -20.73
N ALA A 358 7.13 -2.66 -21.00
CA ALA A 358 7.21 -1.63 -22.05
C ALA A 358 6.96 -2.21 -23.45
N ASP A 359 7.55 -3.35 -23.77
CA ASP A 359 7.31 -4.06 -25.04
C ASP A 359 5.83 -4.48 -25.19
N GLY A 360 5.13 -4.74 -24.08
CA GLY A 360 3.69 -5.05 -24.00
C GLY A 360 2.76 -3.82 -24.00
N ASP A 361 3.31 -2.59 -24.11
CA ASP A 361 2.56 -1.33 -23.96
C ASP A 361 1.80 -1.28 -22.62
N VAL A 362 2.49 -1.59 -21.52
CA VAL A 362 1.97 -1.60 -20.15
C VAL A 362 2.69 -0.55 -19.31
N LEU A 363 1.91 0.35 -18.71
CA LEU A 363 2.41 1.40 -17.82
C LEU A 363 2.61 0.86 -16.40
N ILE A 364 3.76 1.14 -15.80
CA ILE A 364 4.02 0.84 -14.39
C ILE A 364 4.01 2.13 -13.55
N VAL A 365 3.26 2.10 -12.45
CA VAL A 365 3.15 3.22 -11.51
C VAL A 365 3.62 2.75 -10.12
N ALA A 366 4.75 3.31 -9.66
CA ALA A 366 5.39 2.92 -8.41
C ALA A 366 5.42 4.08 -7.39
N ALA A 367 5.40 3.74 -6.11
CA ALA A 367 5.51 4.72 -5.03
C ALA A 367 6.96 5.22 -4.87
N ALA A 368 7.12 6.51 -4.57
CA ALA A 368 8.42 7.11 -4.23
C ALA A 368 8.87 6.81 -2.79
N GLY A 369 8.04 6.14 -1.97
CA GLY A 369 8.32 5.82 -0.58
C GLY A 369 7.79 6.84 0.42
N ASN A 370 8.04 6.57 1.72
CA ASN A 370 7.55 7.37 2.84
C ASN A 370 8.68 7.96 3.71
N ASP A 371 9.93 7.79 3.29
CA ASP A 371 11.10 8.11 4.12
C ASP A 371 11.63 9.54 3.86
N ALA A 372 10.91 10.35 3.07
CA ALA A 372 11.34 11.67 2.62
C ALA A 372 12.75 11.64 1.99
N THR A 373 13.07 10.56 1.30
CA THR A 373 14.35 10.36 0.62
C THR A 373 14.30 10.95 -0.78
N ASP A 374 15.35 11.66 -1.16
CA ASP A 374 15.55 12.12 -2.53
C ASP A 374 15.93 10.93 -3.41
N THR A 375 14.99 10.48 -4.25
CA THR A 375 15.17 9.30 -5.10
C THR A 375 16.03 9.58 -6.33
N ASP A 376 16.41 10.83 -6.58
CA ASP A 376 17.36 11.18 -7.64
C ASP A 376 18.82 10.93 -7.21
N VAL A 377 19.06 10.84 -5.90
CA VAL A 377 20.41 10.64 -5.34
C VAL A 377 20.56 9.34 -4.56
N VAL A 378 19.47 8.70 -4.17
CA VAL A 378 19.46 7.43 -3.44
C VAL A 378 18.56 6.43 -4.15
N SER A 379 19.10 5.28 -4.53
CA SER A 379 18.31 4.22 -5.16
C SER A 379 17.21 3.72 -4.21
N TYR A 380 15.98 3.71 -4.72
CA TYR A 380 14.82 3.14 -4.08
C TYR A 380 14.10 2.22 -5.07
N PHE A 381 13.92 0.97 -4.71
CA PHE A 381 13.42 -0.08 -5.60
C PHE A 381 11.95 -0.42 -5.34
N PRO A 382 11.17 -0.81 -6.39
CA PRO A 382 11.60 -0.93 -7.77
C PRO A 382 11.94 0.39 -8.44
N ASN A 383 12.85 0.33 -9.41
CA ASN A 383 13.16 1.43 -10.32
C ASN A 383 13.57 0.89 -11.70
N ASP A 384 13.50 1.74 -12.68
CA ASP A 384 13.87 1.48 -14.06
C ASP A 384 15.28 1.98 -14.42
N GLN A 385 16.02 2.54 -13.45
CA GLN A 385 17.35 3.11 -13.66
C GLN A 385 18.46 2.12 -13.33
N VAL A 386 19.52 2.11 -14.12
CA VAL A 386 20.74 1.38 -13.83
C VAL A 386 21.69 2.32 -13.08
N GLU A 387 21.91 2.06 -11.80
CA GLU A 387 22.85 2.82 -10.94
C GLU A 387 22.62 4.35 -10.95
N LEU A 388 21.36 4.81 -10.88
CA LEU A 388 20.98 6.21 -11.02
C LEU A 388 21.38 6.83 -12.39
N GLY A 389 21.54 5.99 -13.40
CA GLY A 389 21.88 6.36 -14.77
C GLY A 389 20.66 6.36 -15.71
N GLU A 390 20.86 5.77 -16.89
CA GLU A 390 19.81 5.69 -17.91
C GLU A 390 18.65 4.79 -17.48
N GLU A 391 17.44 5.21 -17.81
CA GLU A 391 16.21 4.42 -17.66
C GLU A 391 16.19 3.28 -18.70
N VAL A 392 15.69 2.10 -18.31
CA VAL A 392 15.57 0.97 -19.23
C VAL A 392 14.39 1.13 -20.21
N SER A 393 13.43 1.98 -19.83
CA SER A 393 12.25 2.28 -20.66
C SER A 393 11.51 3.51 -20.12
N ASP A 394 10.61 4.07 -20.89
CA ASP A 394 9.81 5.26 -20.57
C ASP A 394 8.35 4.94 -20.13
N ASN A 395 8.10 3.67 -19.75
CA ASN A 395 6.80 3.20 -19.24
C ASN A 395 6.71 3.12 -17.72
N PHE A 396 7.66 3.70 -16.99
CA PHE A 396 7.70 3.65 -15.53
C PHE A 396 7.55 5.04 -14.92
N ILE A 397 6.59 5.19 -14.00
CA ILE A 397 6.33 6.46 -13.31
C ILE A 397 6.48 6.27 -11.80
N LYS A 398 7.34 7.07 -11.18
CA LYS A 398 7.46 7.13 -9.72
C LYS A 398 6.65 8.29 -9.17
N VAL A 399 5.75 8.02 -8.21
CA VAL A 399 4.77 8.96 -7.69
C VAL A 399 5.04 9.28 -6.22
N GLY A 400 5.24 10.56 -5.93
CA GLY A 400 5.33 11.11 -4.58
C GLY A 400 3.95 11.43 -4.00
N ALA A 401 3.85 11.50 -2.66
CA ALA A 401 2.63 11.86 -1.96
C ALA A 401 2.47 13.37 -1.82
N THR A 402 1.22 13.84 -1.87
CA THR A 402 0.85 15.22 -1.52
C THR A 402 -0.31 15.21 -0.51
N GLY A 403 -0.53 16.33 0.19
CA GLY A 403 -1.62 16.48 1.15
C GLY A 403 -2.73 17.40 0.66
N SER A 404 -3.78 17.54 1.45
CA SER A 404 -4.92 18.44 1.18
C SER A 404 -4.62 19.92 1.41
N SER A 405 -3.42 20.25 1.89
CA SER A 405 -2.95 21.60 2.18
C SER A 405 -1.45 21.67 1.93
N TYR A 406 -0.95 22.83 1.57
CA TYR A 406 0.49 23.07 1.59
C TYR A 406 0.97 23.10 3.04
N GLY A 407 1.83 22.17 3.38
CA GLY A 407 2.67 21.95 4.50
C GLY A 407 2.50 22.39 5.84
#